data_95a6eefa9db807abfff890c7beca6071
#
_entry.id   95a6eefa9db807abfff890c7beca6071
#
_cell.length_a   1.000
_cell.length_b   1.000
_cell.length_c   1.000
_cell.angle_alpha   90.00
_cell.angle_beta   90.00
_cell.angle_gamma   90.00
#
_symmetry.space_group_name_H-M   'P 1'
#
loop_
_entity.id
_entity.type
_entity.pdbx_description
1 polymer ?
#
loop_
_entity_poly.entity_id
_entity_poly.type
_entity_poly.pdbx_seq_one_letter_code
_entity_poly.pdbx_strand_id
1 'polypeptide(L)'
;MNSSFSLVFHSLLYATPATLVVALITWRIGVRFHKHDVVDTMWGLAFIAAAYASALATQGHGDSTRRLLLLLFVTIWGLRLSTYLALRNHGLPQDPRYTAMLSPAQGSEDWYALRIIYLLQTVSLLFIGLPINFGLVSQGKIGLVGGVGIILFFVGFSFESIGDWQMRRFKSHPENKGKVMDQGLWRYTRHPNYFGDFTLWWGLFLISAEHGSGIWALPAPIFMSWLLIKKTGKPMLENQLQQTRPGYRDYILKTSGFFPWPPKR
;
A
#
# COMPACT_ATOMS: atom_id res chain seq x y z
N MET A 1 12.75 -17.41 21.50
CA MET A 1 13.12 -16.33 20.55
C MET A 1 13.66 -16.85 19.23
N ASN A 2 14.66 -17.76 19.24
CA ASN A 2 15.31 -18.26 18.01
C ASN A 2 14.37 -18.98 17.04
N SER A 3 13.35 -19.73 17.52
CA SER A 3 12.41 -20.47 16.65
C SER A 3 11.50 -19.54 15.81
N SER A 4 10.99 -18.45 16.37
CA SER A 4 10.11 -17.53 15.64
C SER A 4 10.84 -16.77 14.54
N PHE A 5 12.08 -16.32 14.79
CA PHE A 5 12.91 -15.66 13.78
C PHE A 5 13.30 -16.62 12.65
N SER A 6 13.63 -17.88 12.99
CA SER A 6 13.91 -18.92 11.99
C SER A 6 12.69 -19.17 11.10
N LEU A 7 11.47 -19.23 11.67
CA LEU A 7 10.24 -19.39 10.92
C LEU A 7 9.93 -18.18 10.04
N VAL A 8 10.14 -16.96 10.54
CA VAL A 8 10.00 -15.73 9.74
C VAL A 8 11.00 -15.71 8.58
N PHE A 9 12.27 -16.05 8.84
CA PHE A 9 13.26 -16.15 7.78
C PHE A 9 12.86 -17.21 6.74
N HIS A 10 12.41 -18.38 7.20
CA HIS A 10 11.89 -19.41 6.32
C HIS A 10 10.70 -18.93 5.50
N SER A 11 9.74 -18.22 6.09
CA SER A 11 8.62 -17.64 5.35
C SER A 11 9.06 -16.65 4.26
N LEU A 12 10.09 -15.82 4.53
CA LEU A 12 10.64 -14.88 3.56
C LEU A 12 11.33 -15.57 2.39
N LEU A 13 11.92 -16.77 2.58
CA LEU A 13 12.47 -17.57 1.47
C LEU A 13 11.40 -17.99 0.45
N TYR A 14 10.14 -18.12 0.88
CA TYR A 14 9.01 -18.41 -0.01
C TYR A 14 8.29 -17.17 -0.50
N ALA A 15 8.15 -16.15 0.37
CA ALA A 15 7.55 -14.88 -0.01
C ALA A 15 8.34 -14.17 -1.12
N THR A 16 9.68 -14.19 -1.04
CA THR A 16 10.54 -13.51 -2.00
C THR A 16 10.34 -13.99 -3.44
N PRO A 17 10.46 -15.30 -3.76
CA PRO A 17 10.21 -15.75 -5.13
C PRO A 17 8.77 -15.53 -5.57
N ALA A 18 7.77 -15.69 -4.68
CA ALA A 18 6.37 -15.41 -5.01
C ALA A 18 6.17 -13.94 -5.42
N THR A 19 6.75 -13.01 -4.67
CA THR A 19 6.71 -11.57 -4.99
C THR A 19 7.45 -11.27 -6.29
N LEU A 20 8.63 -11.86 -6.50
CA LEU A 20 9.41 -11.69 -7.72
C LEU A 20 8.68 -12.20 -8.97
N VAL A 21 7.97 -13.32 -8.86
CA VAL A 21 7.14 -13.85 -9.97
C VAL A 21 6.07 -12.82 -10.36
N VAL A 22 5.34 -12.26 -9.38
CA VAL A 22 4.34 -11.22 -9.65
C VAL A 22 5.00 -9.98 -10.27
N ALA A 23 6.16 -9.55 -9.75
CA ALA A 23 6.90 -8.41 -10.29
C ALA A 23 7.35 -8.63 -11.74
N LEU A 24 7.89 -9.82 -12.06
CA LEU A 24 8.34 -10.16 -13.41
C LEU A 24 7.17 -10.27 -14.40
N ILE A 25 6.05 -10.87 -13.98
CA ILE A 25 4.83 -10.90 -14.82
C ILE A 25 4.36 -9.47 -15.11
N THR A 26 4.29 -8.62 -14.08
CA THR A 26 3.85 -7.23 -14.23
C THR A 26 4.84 -6.43 -15.08
N TRP A 27 6.14 -6.64 -14.91
CA TRP A 27 7.16 -6.05 -15.78
C TRP A 27 6.98 -6.46 -17.24
N ARG A 28 6.76 -7.76 -17.53
CA ARG A 28 6.48 -8.24 -18.89
C ARG A 28 5.23 -7.59 -19.49
N ILE A 29 4.20 -7.35 -18.67
CA ILE A 29 3.01 -6.60 -19.07
C ILE A 29 3.39 -5.15 -19.41
N GLY A 30 4.19 -4.49 -18.55
CA GLY A 30 4.71 -3.14 -18.79
C GLY A 30 5.49 -3.02 -20.09
N VAL A 31 6.40 -3.95 -20.37
CA VAL A 31 7.14 -4.05 -21.63
C VAL A 31 6.20 -4.20 -22.83
N ARG A 32 5.21 -5.11 -22.74
CA ARG A 32 4.26 -5.38 -23.82
C ARG A 32 3.41 -4.18 -24.20
N PHE A 33 3.02 -3.37 -23.23
CA PHE A 33 2.16 -2.22 -23.40
C PHE A 33 2.91 -0.87 -23.39
N HIS A 34 4.24 -0.89 -23.29
CA HIS A 34 5.09 0.31 -23.14
C HIS A 34 4.61 1.24 -22.03
N LYS A 35 4.27 0.63 -20.86
CA LYS A 35 3.63 1.33 -19.75
C LYS A 35 4.02 0.75 -18.41
N HIS A 36 5.01 1.34 -17.75
CA HIS A 36 5.56 0.82 -16.50
C HIS A 36 4.80 1.23 -15.23
N ASP A 37 3.84 2.16 -15.31
CA ASP A 37 2.95 2.47 -14.19
C ASP A 37 1.97 1.33 -13.82
N VAL A 38 1.91 0.27 -14.63
CA VAL A 38 1.21 -0.99 -14.26
C VAL A 38 1.76 -1.61 -12.98
N VAL A 39 3.00 -1.25 -12.58
CA VAL A 39 3.60 -1.69 -11.30
C VAL A 39 2.75 -1.30 -10.10
N ASP A 40 2.03 -0.19 -10.15
CA ASP A 40 1.11 0.20 -9.07
C ASP A 40 0.07 -0.90 -8.80
N THR A 41 -0.43 -1.57 -9.85
CA THR A 41 -1.38 -2.68 -9.74
C THR A 41 -0.78 -3.94 -9.11
N MET A 42 0.55 -4.10 -9.19
CA MET A 42 1.28 -5.22 -8.60
C MET A 42 1.15 -5.29 -7.07
N TRP A 43 1.08 -4.14 -6.39
CA TRP A 43 1.20 -4.07 -4.94
C TRP A 43 0.25 -5.01 -4.20
N GLY A 44 -1.05 -4.91 -4.45
CA GLY A 44 -2.03 -5.77 -3.79
C GLY A 44 -1.82 -7.25 -4.11
N LEU A 45 -1.60 -7.59 -5.38
CA LEU A 45 -1.39 -8.98 -5.81
C LEU A 45 -0.11 -9.58 -5.22
N ALA A 46 0.97 -8.80 -5.14
CA ALA A 46 2.24 -9.25 -4.61
C ALA A 46 2.18 -9.47 -3.09
N PHE A 47 1.48 -8.62 -2.34
CA PHE A 47 1.22 -8.86 -0.91
C PHE A 47 0.40 -10.13 -0.69
N ILE A 48 -0.62 -10.39 -1.52
CA ILE A 48 -1.40 -11.62 -1.45
C ILE A 48 -0.49 -12.82 -1.71
N ALA A 49 0.26 -12.81 -2.81
CA ALA A 49 1.16 -13.91 -3.17
C ALA A 49 2.21 -14.18 -2.08
N ALA A 50 2.84 -13.13 -1.55
CA ALA A 50 3.80 -13.22 -0.45
C ALA A 50 3.17 -13.83 0.81
N ALA A 51 1.97 -13.35 1.21
CA ALA A 51 1.28 -13.83 2.42
C ALA A 51 0.91 -15.31 2.32
N TYR A 52 0.36 -15.74 1.19
CA TYR A 52 0.01 -17.15 0.99
C TYR A 52 1.24 -18.07 0.89
N ALA A 53 2.30 -17.64 0.20
CA ALA A 53 3.56 -18.38 0.17
C ALA A 53 4.17 -18.52 1.58
N SER A 54 4.15 -17.43 2.38
CA SER A 54 4.58 -17.47 3.78
C SER A 54 3.72 -18.38 4.64
N ALA A 55 2.41 -18.35 4.44
CA ALA A 55 1.48 -19.20 5.18
C ALA A 55 1.69 -20.70 4.87
N LEU A 56 1.95 -21.04 3.61
CA LEU A 56 2.29 -22.39 3.20
C LEU A 56 3.62 -22.85 3.82
N ALA A 57 4.65 -22.01 3.78
CA ALA A 57 5.96 -22.29 4.36
C ALA A 57 5.92 -22.50 5.88
N THR A 58 4.94 -21.94 6.56
CA THR A 58 4.80 -21.96 8.02
C THR A 58 3.56 -22.75 8.48
N GLN A 59 3.13 -23.75 7.71
CA GLN A 59 2.01 -24.62 8.11
C GLN A 59 2.30 -25.29 9.45
N GLY A 60 1.25 -25.44 10.28
CA GLY A 60 1.37 -26.01 11.62
C GLY A 60 1.94 -25.08 12.68
N HIS A 61 2.34 -23.86 12.31
CA HIS A 61 2.82 -22.84 13.23
C HIS A 61 1.86 -21.67 13.36
N GLY A 62 1.95 -20.94 14.47
CA GLY A 62 1.11 -19.76 14.73
C GLY A 62 -0.34 -20.10 15.15
N ASP A 63 -1.07 -19.07 15.59
CA ASP A 63 -2.49 -19.18 15.92
C ASP A 63 -3.35 -19.20 14.64
N SER A 64 -4.24 -20.18 14.52
CA SER A 64 -5.05 -20.39 13.31
C SER A 64 -5.98 -19.23 13.01
N THR A 65 -6.57 -18.60 14.02
CA THR A 65 -7.48 -17.46 13.86
C THR A 65 -6.73 -16.23 13.36
N ARG A 66 -5.56 -15.94 13.93
CA ARG A 66 -4.70 -14.83 13.49
C ARG A 66 -4.23 -15.03 12.05
N ARG A 67 -3.79 -16.23 11.71
CA ARG A 67 -3.40 -16.60 10.34
C ARG A 67 -4.53 -16.35 9.35
N LEU A 68 -5.72 -16.85 9.67
CA LEU A 68 -6.92 -16.68 8.82
C LEU A 68 -7.25 -15.20 8.62
N LEU A 69 -7.26 -14.42 9.70
CA LEU A 69 -7.58 -12.98 9.64
C LEU A 69 -6.55 -12.20 8.82
N LEU A 70 -5.26 -12.45 9.02
CA LEU A 70 -4.20 -11.77 8.23
C LEU A 70 -4.31 -12.11 6.75
N LEU A 71 -4.53 -13.38 6.38
CA LEU A 71 -4.74 -13.79 4.99
C LEU A 71 -6.00 -13.18 4.39
N LEU A 72 -7.10 -13.17 5.13
CA LEU A 72 -8.36 -12.56 4.69
C LEU A 72 -8.20 -11.06 4.47
N PHE A 73 -7.60 -10.36 5.43
CA PHE A 73 -7.44 -8.91 5.38
C PHE A 73 -6.52 -8.48 4.23
N VAL A 74 -5.36 -9.13 4.06
CA VAL A 74 -4.47 -8.83 2.94
C VAL A 74 -5.12 -9.17 1.59
N THR A 75 -5.94 -10.21 1.54
CA THR A 75 -6.64 -10.59 0.30
C THR A 75 -7.70 -9.56 -0.08
N ILE A 76 -8.59 -9.18 0.86
CA ILE A 76 -9.64 -8.20 0.60
C ILE A 76 -9.04 -6.85 0.21
N TRP A 77 -8.05 -6.37 0.98
CA TRP A 77 -7.38 -5.12 0.70
C TRP A 77 -6.60 -5.17 -0.61
N GLY A 78 -5.82 -6.21 -0.82
CA GLY A 78 -4.96 -6.32 -2.01
C GLY A 78 -5.74 -6.46 -3.32
N LEU A 79 -6.82 -7.26 -3.32
CA LEU A 79 -7.71 -7.36 -4.49
C LEU A 79 -8.40 -6.03 -4.79
N ARG A 80 -8.91 -5.36 -3.75
CA ARG A 80 -9.53 -4.03 -3.88
C ARG A 80 -8.54 -3.02 -4.45
N LEU A 81 -7.32 -2.93 -3.89
CA LEU A 81 -6.30 -1.99 -4.33
C LEU A 81 -5.90 -2.24 -5.79
N SER A 82 -5.54 -3.48 -6.11
CA SER A 82 -5.11 -3.85 -7.47
C SER A 82 -6.21 -3.61 -8.50
N THR A 83 -7.46 -3.98 -8.18
CA THR A 83 -8.60 -3.73 -9.07
C THR A 83 -8.85 -2.24 -9.28
N TYR A 84 -8.83 -1.46 -8.20
CA TYR A 84 -8.99 -0.01 -8.29
C TYR A 84 -7.92 0.64 -9.16
N LEU A 85 -6.65 0.30 -8.95
CA LEU A 85 -5.53 0.88 -9.71
C LEU A 85 -5.54 0.44 -11.17
N ALA A 86 -5.87 -0.82 -11.45
CA ALA A 86 -6.03 -1.31 -12.82
C ALA A 86 -7.14 -0.55 -13.57
N LEU A 87 -8.32 -0.40 -12.94
CA LEU A 87 -9.45 0.32 -13.53
C LEU A 87 -9.17 1.83 -13.67
N ARG A 88 -8.48 2.43 -12.70
CA ARG A 88 -8.10 3.85 -12.73
C ARG A 88 -7.17 4.17 -13.88
N ASN A 89 -6.18 3.30 -14.12
CA ASN A 89 -5.11 3.53 -15.09
C ASN A 89 -5.46 2.97 -16.50
N HIS A 90 -6.60 2.26 -16.62
CA HIS A 90 -7.02 1.69 -17.90
C HIS A 90 -7.31 2.78 -18.95
N GLY A 91 -6.75 2.62 -20.14
CA GLY A 91 -6.96 3.57 -21.26
C GLY A 91 -6.26 4.93 -21.10
N LEU A 92 -5.54 5.17 -19.98
CA LEU A 92 -4.76 6.38 -19.78
C LEU A 92 -3.32 6.23 -20.29
N PRO A 93 -2.63 7.32 -20.69
CA PRO A 93 -1.20 7.29 -20.96
C PRO A 93 -0.40 6.95 -19.69
N GLN A 94 0.89 6.62 -19.84
CA GLN A 94 1.78 6.39 -18.71
C GLN A 94 1.79 7.59 -17.76
N ASP A 95 1.76 7.33 -16.47
CA ASP A 95 1.84 8.37 -15.44
C ASP A 95 3.16 9.16 -15.59
N PRO A 96 3.11 10.50 -15.65
CA PRO A 96 4.30 11.35 -15.83
C PRO A 96 5.41 11.10 -14.82
N ARG A 97 5.10 10.63 -13.61
CA ARG A 97 6.08 10.28 -12.59
C ARG A 97 7.00 9.14 -13.07
N TYR A 98 6.42 8.12 -13.71
CA TYR A 98 7.19 7.00 -14.27
C TYR A 98 8.00 7.43 -15.49
N THR A 99 7.46 8.27 -16.34
CA THR A 99 8.19 8.86 -17.45
C THR A 99 9.41 9.64 -16.94
N ALA A 100 9.26 10.46 -15.90
CA ALA A 100 10.37 11.19 -15.29
C ALA A 100 11.41 10.26 -14.63
N MET A 101 10.96 9.17 -13.98
CA MET A 101 11.86 8.17 -13.37
C MET A 101 12.68 7.41 -14.41
N LEU A 102 12.15 7.23 -15.61
CA LEU A 102 12.78 6.47 -16.69
C LEU A 102 13.64 7.34 -17.61
N SER A 103 13.49 8.67 -17.58
CA SER A 103 14.23 9.59 -18.43
C SER A 103 15.77 9.49 -18.34
N PRO A 104 16.41 9.06 -17.21
CA PRO A 104 17.86 8.87 -17.15
C PRO A 104 18.34 7.54 -17.75
N ALA A 105 17.45 6.70 -18.31
CA ALA A 105 17.82 5.39 -18.83
C ALA A 105 18.84 5.51 -19.97
N GLN A 106 19.98 4.83 -19.82
CA GLN A 106 20.95 4.63 -20.89
C GLN A 106 20.78 3.22 -21.44
N GLY A 107 20.38 3.08 -22.70
CA GLY A 107 20.07 1.81 -23.35
C GLY A 107 18.59 1.42 -23.20
N SER A 108 18.30 0.17 -22.86
CA SER A 108 16.91 -0.33 -22.75
C SER A 108 16.19 0.25 -21.54
N GLU A 109 15.15 1.05 -21.79
CA GLU A 109 14.25 1.59 -20.75
C GLU A 109 13.57 0.49 -19.95
N ASP A 110 13.19 -0.62 -20.58
CA ASP A 110 12.54 -1.75 -19.94
C ASP A 110 13.44 -2.43 -18.90
N TRP A 111 14.73 -2.65 -19.21
CA TRP A 111 15.69 -3.21 -18.26
C TRP A 111 16.03 -2.23 -17.13
N TYR A 112 16.06 -0.93 -17.45
CA TYR A 112 16.22 0.10 -16.44
C TYR A 112 15.00 0.13 -15.51
N ALA A 113 13.80 0.08 -16.06
CA ALA A 113 12.55 -0.01 -15.27
C ALA A 113 12.54 -1.22 -14.35
N LEU A 114 12.95 -2.41 -14.82
CA LEU A 114 13.03 -3.60 -13.99
C LEU A 114 13.85 -3.35 -12.72
N ARG A 115 15.01 -2.72 -12.86
CA ARG A 115 15.95 -2.50 -11.74
C ARG A 115 15.45 -1.42 -10.77
N ILE A 116 15.06 -0.24 -11.28
CA ILE A 116 14.79 0.93 -10.44
C ILE A 116 13.33 1.03 -9.98
N ILE A 117 12.41 0.36 -10.69
CA ILE A 117 10.98 0.40 -10.34
C ILE A 117 10.58 -0.93 -9.70
N TYR A 118 10.63 -2.03 -10.46
CA TYR A 118 10.05 -3.30 -10.01
C TYR A 118 10.83 -3.96 -8.88
N LEU A 119 12.17 -4.07 -8.99
CA LEU A 119 12.98 -4.69 -7.94
C LEU A 119 13.03 -3.84 -6.67
N LEU A 120 13.13 -2.51 -6.79
CA LEU A 120 13.09 -1.62 -5.63
C LEU A 120 11.76 -1.71 -4.89
N GLN A 121 10.64 -1.73 -5.62
CA GLN A 121 9.31 -1.89 -5.04
C GLN A 121 9.10 -3.28 -4.44
N THR A 122 9.67 -4.34 -5.04
CA THR A 122 9.65 -5.69 -4.47
C THR A 122 10.33 -5.72 -3.10
N VAL A 123 11.51 -5.13 -2.96
CA VAL A 123 12.22 -5.03 -1.67
C VAL A 123 11.39 -4.25 -0.65
N SER A 124 10.83 -3.11 -1.05
CA SER A 124 9.96 -2.30 -0.19
C SER A 124 8.72 -3.07 0.28
N LEU A 125 8.10 -3.83 -0.63
CA LEU A 125 6.90 -4.63 -0.36
C LEU A 125 7.21 -5.76 0.64
N LEU A 126 8.33 -6.48 0.46
CA LEU A 126 8.75 -7.53 1.40
C LEU A 126 9.02 -6.96 2.80
N PHE A 127 9.62 -5.77 2.87
CA PHE A 127 9.86 -5.10 4.13
C PHE A 127 8.57 -4.63 4.81
N ILE A 128 7.66 -3.98 4.06
CA ILE A 128 6.35 -3.54 4.56
C ILE A 128 5.50 -4.73 4.98
N GLY A 129 5.65 -5.89 4.32
CA GLY A 129 4.95 -7.14 4.62
C GLY A 129 5.41 -7.88 5.89
N LEU A 130 6.46 -7.42 6.58
CA LEU A 130 6.97 -8.08 7.81
C LEU A 130 5.90 -8.32 8.88
N PRO A 131 4.93 -7.42 9.15
CA PRO A 131 3.86 -7.71 10.09
C PRO A 131 3.10 -8.99 9.75
N ILE A 132 2.84 -9.24 8.48
CA ILE A 132 2.15 -10.46 8.03
C ILE A 132 3.02 -11.69 8.35
N ASN A 133 4.31 -11.66 8.01
CA ASN A 133 5.23 -12.78 8.25
C ASN A 133 5.36 -13.12 9.74
N PHE A 134 5.54 -12.11 10.60
CA PHE A 134 5.59 -12.31 12.05
C PHE A 134 4.25 -12.77 12.63
N GLY A 135 3.15 -12.22 12.15
CA GLY A 135 1.81 -12.60 12.60
C GLY A 135 1.43 -14.03 12.24
N LEU A 136 1.86 -14.52 11.08
CA LEU A 136 1.60 -15.91 10.64
C LEU A 136 2.26 -16.97 11.54
N VAL A 137 3.34 -16.63 12.24
CA VAL A 137 4.06 -17.54 13.14
C VAL A 137 3.82 -17.24 14.63
N SER A 138 3.09 -16.16 14.93
CA SER A 138 2.82 -15.72 16.30
C SER A 138 1.84 -16.67 16.99
N GLN A 139 2.23 -17.14 18.18
CA GLN A 139 1.42 -18.00 19.05
C GLN A 139 0.50 -17.17 19.95
N GLY A 140 -0.53 -17.80 20.50
CA GLY A 140 -1.48 -17.18 21.40
C GLY A 140 -2.69 -16.55 20.68
N LYS A 141 -3.84 -16.57 21.36
CA LYS A 141 -5.11 -16.06 20.81
C LYS A 141 -5.08 -14.54 20.65
N ILE A 142 -5.91 -14.04 19.74
CA ILE A 142 -6.13 -12.60 19.60
C ILE A 142 -6.82 -12.08 20.86
N GLY A 143 -6.21 -11.08 21.50
CA GLY A 143 -6.72 -10.39 22.67
C GLY A 143 -7.06 -8.93 22.36
N LEU A 144 -6.86 -8.06 23.35
CA LEU A 144 -7.24 -6.64 23.23
C LEU A 144 -6.46 -5.88 22.16
N VAL A 145 -5.14 -6.07 22.11
CA VAL A 145 -4.26 -5.33 21.15
C VAL A 145 -4.57 -5.75 19.72
N GLY A 146 -4.71 -7.05 19.49
CA GLY A 146 -5.12 -7.57 18.18
C GLY A 146 -6.53 -7.14 17.80
N GLY A 147 -7.46 -7.06 18.78
CA GLY A 147 -8.81 -6.51 18.60
C GLY A 147 -8.80 -5.04 18.15
N VAL A 148 -7.96 -4.21 18.77
CA VAL A 148 -7.72 -2.82 18.30
C VAL A 148 -7.16 -2.83 16.88
N GLY A 149 -6.23 -3.73 16.59
CA GLY A 149 -5.67 -3.89 15.24
C GLY A 149 -6.74 -4.20 14.19
N ILE A 150 -7.70 -5.08 14.51
CA ILE A 150 -8.84 -5.38 13.62
C ILE A 150 -9.71 -4.13 13.38
N ILE A 151 -10.00 -3.36 14.41
CA ILE A 151 -10.77 -2.10 14.28
C ILE A 151 -10.02 -1.12 13.37
N LEU A 152 -8.71 -0.92 13.59
CA LEU A 152 -7.89 -0.04 12.76
C LEU A 152 -7.85 -0.50 11.31
N PHE A 153 -7.79 -1.82 11.05
CA PHE A 153 -7.86 -2.34 9.70
C PHE A 153 -9.16 -1.90 9.00
N PHE A 154 -10.32 -2.09 9.64
CA PHE A 154 -11.60 -1.71 9.04
C PHE A 154 -11.76 -0.20 8.90
N VAL A 155 -11.30 0.59 9.86
CA VAL A 155 -11.28 2.06 9.75
C VAL A 155 -10.41 2.48 8.56
N GLY A 156 -9.20 1.96 8.46
CA GLY A 156 -8.28 2.27 7.38
C GLY A 156 -8.81 1.85 6.01
N PHE A 157 -9.31 0.62 5.90
CA PHE A 157 -9.92 0.10 4.68
C PHE A 157 -11.12 0.92 4.21
N SER A 158 -11.95 1.40 5.16
CA SER A 158 -13.09 2.28 4.86
C SER A 158 -12.64 3.64 4.36
N PHE A 159 -11.66 4.28 5.03
CA PHE A 159 -11.11 5.57 4.59
C PHE A 159 -10.50 5.49 3.20
N GLU A 160 -9.71 4.46 2.93
CA GLU A 160 -9.09 4.25 1.64
C GLU A 160 -10.13 4.01 0.54
N SER A 161 -11.07 3.09 0.77
CA SER A 161 -12.09 2.71 -0.20
C SER A 161 -13.06 3.85 -0.51
N ILE A 162 -13.55 4.55 0.53
CA ILE A 162 -14.48 5.68 0.38
C ILE A 162 -13.74 6.86 -0.26
N GLY A 163 -12.51 7.17 0.17
CA GLY A 163 -11.70 8.25 -0.41
C GLY A 163 -11.45 8.06 -1.90
N ASP A 164 -11.07 6.85 -2.30
CA ASP A 164 -10.85 6.49 -3.70
C ASP A 164 -12.15 6.54 -4.52
N TRP A 165 -13.25 6.05 -3.98
CA TRP A 165 -14.56 6.12 -4.61
C TRP A 165 -15.02 7.56 -4.81
N GLN A 166 -14.90 8.42 -3.79
CA GLN A 166 -15.23 9.83 -3.86
C GLN A 166 -14.42 10.55 -4.93
N MET A 167 -13.09 10.32 -4.98
CA MET A 167 -12.21 10.91 -5.99
C MET A 167 -12.56 10.43 -7.40
N ARG A 168 -12.84 9.14 -7.58
CA ARG A 168 -13.25 8.57 -8.87
C ARG A 168 -14.55 9.21 -9.35
N ARG A 169 -15.55 9.30 -8.46
CA ARG A 169 -16.84 9.94 -8.77
C ARG A 169 -16.67 11.41 -9.11
N PHE A 170 -15.85 12.15 -8.36
CA PHE A 170 -15.58 13.56 -8.64
C PHE A 170 -14.95 13.74 -10.03
N LYS A 171 -13.98 12.91 -10.40
CA LYS A 171 -13.31 12.96 -11.70
C LYS A 171 -14.17 12.51 -12.87
N SER A 172 -15.19 11.70 -12.65
CA SER A 172 -16.10 11.24 -13.70
C SER A 172 -17.06 12.32 -14.21
N HIS A 173 -17.19 13.45 -13.50
CA HIS A 173 -18.04 14.57 -13.89
C HIS A 173 -17.21 15.62 -14.64
N PRO A 174 -17.50 15.88 -15.94
CA PRO A 174 -16.71 16.80 -16.77
C PRO A 174 -16.61 18.23 -16.19
N GLU A 175 -17.64 18.69 -15.50
CA GLU A 175 -17.70 20.00 -14.84
C GLU A 175 -16.68 20.16 -13.72
N ASN A 176 -16.12 19.06 -13.19
CA ASN A 176 -15.09 19.07 -12.15
C ASN A 176 -13.66 19.12 -12.72
N LYS A 177 -13.53 19.11 -14.04
CA LYS A 177 -12.20 19.20 -14.67
C LYS A 177 -11.50 20.50 -14.25
N GLY A 178 -10.30 20.36 -13.68
CA GLY A 178 -9.53 21.51 -13.18
C GLY A 178 -9.86 21.93 -11.75
N LYS A 179 -10.95 21.47 -11.14
CA LYS A 179 -11.33 21.81 -9.76
C LYS A 179 -10.59 20.96 -8.72
N VAL A 180 -10.62 21.40 -7.48
CA VAL A 180 -10.09 20.68 -6.32
C VAL A 180 -11.22 19.88 -5.67
N MET A 181 -10.93 18.61 -5.32
CA MET A 181 -11.84 17.80 -4.53
C MET A 181 -11.67 18.14 -3.04
N ASP A 182 -12.68 18.77 -2.45
CA ASP A 182 -12.70 19.26 -1.05
C ASP A 182 -13.94 18.83 -0.26
N GLN A 183 -14.65 17.79 -0.75
CA GLN A 183 -15.90 17.29 -0.16
C GLN A 183 -15.71 15.91 0.46
N GLY A 184 -16.68 15.47 1.28
CA GLY A 184 -16.63 14.17 1.93
C GLY A 184 -15.40 14.00 2.82
N LEU A 185 -14.68 12.89 2.71
CA LEU A 185 -13.45 12.66 3.46
C LEU A 185 -12.33 13.64 3.09
N TRP A 186 -12.31 14.13 1.85
CA TRP A 186 -11.35 15.10 1.33
C TRP A 186 -11.49 16.49 1.98
N ARG A 187 -12.59 16.76 2.66
CA ARG A 187 -12.78 17.96 3.49
C ARG A 187 -11.95 17.93 4.76
N TYR A 188 -11.72 16.72 5.32
CA TYR A 188 -11.06 16.54 6.62
C TYR A 188 -9.57 16.26 6.49
N THR A 189 -9.15 15.65 5.40
CA THR A 189 -7.74 15.41 5.05
C THR A 189 -7.54 15.48 3.56
N ARG A 190 -6.39 16.00 3.12
CA ARG A 190 -6.05 16.07 1.69
C ARG A 190 -5.65 14.71 1.08
N HIS A 191 -5.48 13.68 1.92
CA HIS A 191 -5.07 12.34 1.51
C HIS A 191 -5.81 11.24 2.30
N PRO A 192 -7.16 11.16 2.20
CA PRO A 192 -7.93 10.18 2.97
C PRO A 192 -7.56 8.73 2.63
N ASN A 193 -7.22 8.42 1.37
CA ASN A 193 -6.77 7.12 0.95
C ASN A 193 -5.39 6.76 1.56
N TYR A 194 -4.44 7.68 1.60
CA TYR A 194 -3.14 7.43 2.27
C TYR A 194 -3.27 7.30 3.78
N PHE A 195 -4.15 8.08 4.41
CA PHE A 195 -4.49 7.91 5.81
C PHE A 195 -5.12 6.53 6.07
N GLY A 196 -5.98 6.08 5.17
CA GLY A 196 -6.57 4.75 5.21
C GLY A 196 -5.52 3.65 5.16
N ASP A 197 -4.64 3.71 4.16
CA ASP A 197 -3.53 2.77 3.97
C ASP A 197 -2.58 2.75 5.19
N PHE A 198 -2.17 3.93 5.67
CA PHE A 198 -1.43 4.07 6.93
C PHE A 198 -2.13 3.33 8.08
N THR A 199 -3.42 3.59 8.29
CA THR A 199 -4.16 3.10 9.45
C THR A 199 -4.33 1.58 9.41
N LEU A 200 -4.63 1.01 8.24
CA LEU A 200 -4.79 -0.45 8.10
C LEU A 200 -3.46 -1.20 8.28
N TRP A 201 -2.32 -0.65 7.83
CA TRP A 201 -1.01 -1.29 8.04
C TRP A 201 -0.58 -1.25 9.51
N TRP A 202 -0.90 -0.18 10.24
CA TRP A 202 -0.77 -0.19 11.71
C TRP A 202 -1.71 -1.20 12.36
N GLY A 203 -2.91 -1.40 11.82
CA GLY A 203 -3.83 -2.46 12.26
C GLY A 203 -3.24 -3.86 12.08
N LEU A 204 -2.71 -4.18 10.90
CA LEU A 204 -2.04 -5.45 10.64
C LEU A 204 -0.83 -5.68 11.55
N PHE A 205 -0.06 -4.60 11.83
CA PHE A 205 1.04 -4.66 12.78
C PHE A 205 0.57 -5.00 14.20
N LEU A 206 -0.47 -4.34 14.72
CA LEU A 206 -0.98 -4.62 16.07
C LEU A 206 -1.49 -6.05 16.21
N ILE A 207 -2.18 -6.59 15.20
CA ILE A 207 -2.60 -8.00 15.18
C ILE A 207 -1.39 -8.92 15.33
N SER A 208 -0.25 -8.56 14.72
CA SER A 208 0.98 -9.37 14.75
C SER A 208 1.80 -9.17 16.01
N ALA A 209 1.82 -7.93 16.54
CA ALA A 209 2.68 -7.52 17.65
C ALA A 209 2.15 -7.91 19.03
N GLU A 210 0.90 -8.37 19.12
CA GLU A 210 0.27 -8.69 20.41
C GLU A 210 1.02 -9.77 21.20
N HIS A 211 1.69 -10.69 20.52
CA HIS A 211 2.42 -11.78 21.17
C HIS A 211 3.82 -11.97 20.60
N GLY A 212 4.77 -12.19 21.49
CA GLY A 212 6.11 -12.66 21.20
C GLY A 212 6.92 -11.75 20.27
N SER A 213 7.41 -12.34 19.18
CA SER A 213 8.33 -11.68 18.25
C SER A 213 7.67 -10.69 17.29
N GLY A 214 6.34 -10.60 17.26
CA GLY A 214 5.63 -9.70 16.32
C GLY A 214 5.99 -8.22 16.46
N ILE A 215 6.42 -7.79 17.64
CA ILE A 215 6.90 -6.41 17.89
C ILE A 215 8.08 -6.01 16.98
N TRP A 216 8.89 -6.98 16.56
CA TRP A 216 10.04 -6.72 15.67
C TRP A 216 9.66 -6.32 14.26
N ALA A 217 8.37 -6.45 13.91
CA ALA A 217 7.84 -5.90 12.66
C ALA A 217 7.60 -4.37 12.72
N LEU A 218 7.76 -3.71 13.86
CA LEU A 218 7.54 -2.26 14.04
C LEU A 218 8.23 -1.36 13.00
N PRO A 219 9.46 -1.63 12.53
CA PRO A 219 10.07 -0.82 11.48
C PRO A 219 9.26 -0.75 10.18
N ALA A 220 8.45 -1.77 9.87
CA ALA A 220 7.67 -1.82 8.64
C ALA A 220 6.56 -0.76 8.57
N PRO A 221 5.61 -0.64 9.54
CA PRO A 221 4.62 0.42 9.51
C PRO A 221 5.23 1.82 9.69
N ILE A 222 6.37 1.96 10.37
CA ILE A 222 7.12 3.22 10.44
C ILE A 222 7.64 3.60 9.05
N PHE A 223 8.25 2.67 8.32
CA PHE A 223 8.75 2.89 6.96
C PHE A 223 7.61 3.23 5.99
N MET A 224 6.49 2.50 6.05
CA MET A 224 5.31 2.80 5.26
C MET A 224 4.77 4.21 5.55
N SER A 225 4.69 4.58 6.83
CA SER A 225 4.29 5.93 7.27
C SER A 225 5.21 7.01 6.69
N TRP A 226 6.51 6.79 6.74
CA TRP A 226 7.50 7.71 6.17
C TRP A 226 7.36 7.85 4.65
N LEU A 227 7.16 6.73 3.92
CA LEU A 227 6.92 6.78 2.48
C LEU A 227 5.69 7.61 2.14
N LEU A 228 4.56 7.37 2.81
CA LEU A 228 3.30 8.05 2.52
C LEU A 228 3.33 9.54 2.87
N ILE A 229 3.92 9.90 4.03
CA ILE A 229 3.85 11.27 4.57
C ILE A 229 4.99 12.15 4.02
N LYS A 230 6.20 11.60 3.84
CA LYS A 230 7.42 12.39 3.60
C LYS A 230 8.08 12.17 2.25
N LYS A 231 7.87 11.03 1.58
CA LYS A 231 8.67 10.69 0.39
C LYS A 231 7.84 10.64 -0.90
N THR A 232 7.05 9.62 -1.09
CA THR A 232 6.40 9.31 -2.38
C THR A 232 4.92 9.67 -2.44
N GLY A 233 4.22 9.65 -1.33
CA GLY A 233 2.77 9.88 -1.28
C GLY A 233 2.43 11.36 -1.38
N LYS A 234 2.21 11.99 -0.23
CA LYS A 234 1.75 13.37 -0.10
C LYS A 234 2.61 14.40 -0.83
N PRO A 235 3.98 14.46 -0.66
CA PRO A 235 4.75 15.58 -1.21
C PRO A 235 4.76 15.61 -2.74
N MET A 236 4.90 14.45 -3.39
CA MET A 236 4.93 14.38 -4.85
C MET A 236 3.60 14.84 -5.47
N LEU A 237 2.49 14.40 -4.88
CA LEU A 237 1.15 14.74 -5.38
C LEU A 237 0.81 16.21 -5.13
N GLU A 238 1.10 16.75 -3.94
CA GLU A 238 0.80 18.14 -3.61
C GLU A 238 1.60 19.13 -4.46
N ASN A 239 2.88 18.87 -4.72
CA ASN A 239 3.71 19.71 -5.59
C ASN A 239 3.12 19.79 -7.01
N GLN A 240 2.67 18.68 -7.56
CA GLN A 240 2.03 18.65 -8.88
C GLN A 240 0.68 19.40 -8.88
N LEU A 241 -0.15 19.19 -7.85
CA LEU A 241 -1.46 19.80 -7.76
C LEU A 241 -1.41 21.31 -7.55
N GLN A 242 -0.43 21.82 -6.80
CA GLN A 242 -0.23 23.26 -6.63
C GLN A 242 0.09 23.98 -7.95
N GLN A 243 0.75 23.29 -8.88
CA GLN A 243 1.09 23.85 -10.20
C GLN A 243 -0.06 23.74 -11.20
N THR A 244 -0.92 22.71 -11.05
CA THR A 244 -1.90 22.35 -12.08
C THR A 244 -3.34 22.68 -11.70
N ARG A 245 -3.64 23.05 -10.43
CA ARG A 245 -4.99 23.28 -9.92
C ARG A 245 -5.16 24.64 -9.27
N PRO A 246 -5.85 25.58 -9.88
CA PRO A 246 -6.28 26.81 -9.22
C PRO A 246 -7.06 26.51 -7.94
N GLY A 247 -6.80 27.26 -6.87
CA GLY A 247 -7.46 27.06 -5.56
C GLY A 247 -6.86 25.94 -4.69
N TYR A 248 -5.88 25.16 -5.18
CA TYR A 248 -5.28 24.11 -4.35
C TYR A 248 -4.49 24.68 -3.16
N ARG A 249 -3.93 25.87 -3.28
CA ARG A 249 -3.26 26.58 -2.16
C ARG A 249 -4.23 26.93 -1.04
N ASP A 250 -5.44 27.40 -1.38
CA ASP A 250 -6.47 27.71 -0.40
C ASP A 250 -6.96 26.44 0.31
N TYR A 251 -7.06 25.33 -0.43
CA TYR A 251 -7.38 24.03 0.12
C TYR A 251 -6.31 23.55 1.12
N ILE A 252 -5.02 23.76 0.83
CA ILE A 252 -3.91 23.46 1.76
C ILE A 252 -4.06 24.25 3.07
N LEU A 253 -4.45 25.51 3.02
CA LEU A 253 -4.59 26.35 4.21
C LEU A 253 -5.74 25.90 5.12
N LYS A 254 -6.83 25.41 4.53
CA LYS A 254 -8.05 25.02 5.24
C LYS A 254 -8.07 23.56 5.71
N THR A 255 -7.45 22.65 4.96
CA THR A 255 -7.62 21.20 5.17
C THR A 255 -6.33 20.56 5.68
N SER A 256 -6.47 19.67 6.68
CA SER A 256 -5.34 18.90 7.23
C SER A 256 -4.57 18.15 6.14
N GLY A 257 -3.25 18.06 6.33
CA GLY A 257 -2.36 17.44 5.37
C GLY A 257 -2.41 15.91 5.31
N PHE A 258 -2.74 15.26 6.44
CA PHE A 258 -2.69 13.79 6.52
C PHE A 258 -3.71 13.22 7.52
N PHE A 259 -3.59 13.55 8.81
CA PHE A 259 -4.56 13.08 9.80
C PHE A 259 -5.88 13.85 9.64
N PRO A 260 -7.04 13.15 9.58
CA PRO A 260 -8.34 13.80 9.45
C PRO A 260 -8.58 14.76 10.61
N TRP A 261 -8.88 16.03 10.28
CA TRP A 261 -9.19 17.07 11.25
C TRP A 261 -10.25 18.01 10.68
N PRO A 262 -11.16 18.58 11.50
CA PRO A 262 -12.10 19.59 11.03
C PRO A 262 -11.39 20.71 10.28
N PRO A 263 -11.94 21.19 9.14
CA PRO A 263 -11.31 22.25 8.37
C PRO A 263 -11.22 23.56 9.19
N LYS A 264 -10.15 24.28 8.97
CA LYS A 264 -9.99 25.61 9.58
C LYS A 264 -11.01 26.57 8.96
N ARG A 265 -11.55 27.43 9.77
CA ARG A 265 -12.45 28.54 9.36
C ARG A 265 -11.69 29.62 8.63
#